data_59705a90aba10b9337c9a111cafaf844
#
_entry.id   59705a90aba10b9337c9a111cafaf844
#
_cell.length_a   1.000
_cell.length_b   1.000
_cell.length_c   1.000
_cell.angle_alpha   90.00
_cell.angle_beta   90.00
_cell.angle_gamma   90.00
#
_symmetry.space_group_name_H-M   'P 1'
#
loop_
_entity.id
_entity.type
_entity.pdbx_description
1 polymer ?
#
loop_
_entity_poly.entity_id
_entity_poly.type
_entity_poly.pdbx_seq_one_letter_code
_entity_poly.pdbx_strand_id
1 'polypeptide(L)'
;GGLGIPVSRHGLLVRELDDGDKVRVLLAQAVFGDPDVLLLDEPTNHLDVESILWLEDFLLSFQNTVIVVSHDRHFLNRVSTHTADIDYHKVKLYTGNYDFWRQASEMALRHRQARKEKNEDRARELREFIARFSANASKSRQATSRKKMLGKLDVEAIAPSSRKSPHIVFSSEKVHSKEMLSLTDVSKSVGGQSIFEGVNLTIANGERVVVVSRDSVATSTFLEVVAGTQEPDTGSVRWGASVRRSFLPKEYGHLFDVDLSVIDWLRQFSEDPDEDFIRKFLGRMLFTGEESRKSVTVLSGGEKVRCMLARLMLENPQCLILDGPTNHLDLESINALNNALSKRSGTLIFGSHDVELIESLTDRVIEITDEGLVDHQCGYAELRQRRTEESAVLVGA
;
A
#
# COMPACT_ATOMS: atom_id res chain seq x y z
N GLY A 1 23.44 -7.89 21.75
CA GLY A 1 22.61 -8.17 22.95
C GLY A 1 21.57 -7.08 23.21
N GLY A 2 21.92 -5.80 23.27
CA GLY A 2 21.00 -4.72 23.64
C GLY A 2 19.87 -4.44 22.64
N LEU A 3 19.99 -4.90 21.39
CA LEU A 3 18.98 -4.76 20.35
C LEU A 3 18.27 -6.10 20.03
N GLY A 4 18.31 -7.06 20.95
CA GLY A 4 17.53 -8.29 20.85
C GLY A 4 18.11 -9.39 19.94
N ILE A 5 19.30 -9.21 19.33
CA ILE A 5 19.94 -10.29 18.54
C ILE A 5 20.50 -11.35 19.50
N PRO A 6 20.10 -12.62 19.37
CA PRO A 6 20.59 -13.70 20.21
C PRO A 6 22.10 -13.87 20.10
N VAL A 7 22.76 -14.17 21.21
CA VAL A 7 24.23 -14.35 21.26
C VAL A 7 24.71 -15.45 20.28
N SER A 8 23.91 -16.47 20.08
CA SER A 8 24.18 -17.55 19.12
C SER A 8 24.35 -17.08 17.67
N ARG A 9 23.76 -15.92 17.31
CA ARG A 9 23.84 -15.34 15.97
C ARG A 9 24.95 -14.30 15.80
N HIS A 10 25.62 -13.88 16.89
CA HIS A 10 26.68 -12.85 16.83
C HIS A 10 27.92 -13.25 16.03
N GLY A 11 28.12 -14.52 15.78
CA GLY A 11 29.25 -15.04 14.99
C GLY A 11 28.94 -15.21 13.50
N LEU A 12 27.68 -15.01 13.08
CA LEU A 12 27.26 -15.14 11.70
C LEU A 12 27.70 -13.94 10.85
N LEU A 13 27.90 -14.17 9.56
CA LEU A 13 28.11 -13.08 8.61
C LEU A 13 26.77 -12.34 8.39
N VAL A 14 26.81 -11.03 8.17
CA VAL A 14 25.60 -10.21 7.95
C VAL A 14 24.72 -10.75 6.84
N ARG A 15 25.30 -11.35 5.80
CA ARG A 15 24.54 -11.99 4.70
C ARG A 15 23.77 -13.25 5.12
N GLU A 16 24.11 -13.84 6.25
CA GLU A 16 23.49 -15.06 6.79
C GLU A 16 22.38 -14.75 7.80
N LEU A 17 22.22 -13.47 8.16
CA LEU A 17 21.16 -12.98 9.02
C LEU A 17 19.86 -12.81 8.22
N ASP A 18 18.72 -12.98 8.89
CA ASP A 18 17.43 -12.57 8.36
C ASP A 18 17.33 -11.03 8.25
N ASP A 19 16.32 -10.55 7.54
CA ASP A 19 16.21 -9.11 7.27
C ASP A 19 15.92 -8.30 8.53
N GLY A 20 15.18 -8.85 9.49
CA GLY A 20 14.96 -8.23 10.80
C GLY A 20 16.25 -8.06 11.59
N ASP A 21 17.08 -9.09 11.68
CA ASP A 21 18.37 -9.01 12.37
C ASP A 21 19.36 -8.08 11.63
N LYS A 22 19.34 -8.04 10.28
CA LYS A 22 20.12 -7.06 9.50
C LYS A 22 19.79 -5.62 9.87
N VAL A 23 18.51 -5.30 9.96
CA VAL A 23 18.07 -3.95 10.37
C VAL A 23 18.49 -3.65 11.80
N ARG A 24 18.39 -4.61 12.72
CA ARG A 24 18.90 -4.45 14.11
C ARG A 24 20.40 -4.19 14.15
N VAL A 25 21.20 -4.86 13.30
CA VAL A 25 22.65 -4.60 13.20
C VAL A 25 22.92 -3.19 12.67
N LEU A 26 22.21 -2.74 11.63
CA LEU A 26 22.33 -1.39 11.08
C LEU A 26 21.93 -0.32 12.10
N LEU A 27 20.86 -0.56 12.86
CA LEU A 27 20.46 0.33 13.95
C LEU A 27 21.53 0.35 15.07
N ALA A 28 22.09 -0.82 15.43
CA ALA A 28 23.18 -0.87 16.40
C ALA A 28 24.37 -0.01 15.96
N GLN A 29 24.71 -0.05 14.67
CA GLN A 29 25.74 0.78 14.09
C GLN A 29 25.37 2.27 14.11
N ALA A 30 24.13 2.61 13.78
CA ALA A 30 23.65 3.99 13.72
C ALA A 30 23.58 4.65 15.11
N VAL A 31 23.21 3.89 16.15
CA VAL A 31 23.13 4.42 17.54
C VAL A 31 24.44 4.28 18.32
N PHE A 32 25.44 3.62 17.72
CA PHE A 32 26.76 3.51 18.36
C PHE A 32 27.41 4.89 18.45
N GLY A 33 27.73 5.33 19.68
CA GLY A 33 28.30 6.64 19.92
C GLY A 33 27.28 7.71 20.36
N ASP A 34 26.06 7.30 20.67
CA ASP A 34 24.99 8.15 21.22
C ASP A 34 24.71 9.40 20.37
N PRO A 35 24.20 9.23 19.14
CA PRO A 35 23.98 10.34 18.22
C PRO A 35 22.83 11.24 18.68
N ASP A 36 22.99 12.56 18.50
CA ASP A 36 21.93 13.56 18.77
C ASP A 36 20.76 13.46 17.77
N VAL A 37 21.03 12.95 16.56
CA VAL A 37 20.03 12.82 15.50
C VAL A 37 20.17 11.49 14.79
N LEU A 38 19.07 10.75 14.68
CA LEU A 38 18.95 9.50 13.94
C LEU A 38 18.13 9.74 12.67
N LEU A 39 18.71 9.39 11.52
CA LEU A 39 18.04 9.50 10.20
C LEU A 39 17.73 8.11 9.68
N LEU A 40 16.45 7.84 9.40
CA LEU A 40 15.97 6.55 8.91
C LEU A 40 15.19 6.76 7.61
N ASP A 41 15.58 6.03 6.57
CA ASP A 41 14.92 6.02 5.28
C ASP A 41 14.30 4.65 5.03
N GLU A 42 12.96 4.61 4.98
CA GLU A 42 12.13 3.41 4.79
C GLU A 42 12.55 2.21 5.69
N PRO A 43 12.67 2.40 7.01
CA PRO A 43 13.23 1.38 7.91
C PRO A 43 12.32 0.16 8.10
N THR A 44 11.06 0.24 7.70
CA THR A 44 10.07 -0.85 7.79
C THR A 44 10.07 -1.76 6.57
N ASN A 45 10.76 -1.37 5.48
CA ASN A 45 10.83 -2.18 4.28
C ASN A 45 11.49 -3.53 4.54
N HIS A 46 10.89 -4.59 4.03
CA HIS A 46 11.35 -5.98 4.15
C HIS A 46 11.36 -6.56 5.57
N LEU A 47 10.83 -5.83 6.56
CA LEU A 47 10.67 -6.35 7.92
C LEU A 47 9.36 -7.13 8.05
N ASP A 48 9.39 -8.19 8.85
CA ASP A 48 8.18 -8.83 9.33
C ASP A 48 7.46 -7.95 10.38
N VAL A 49 6.20 -8.25 10.65
CA VAL A 49 5.38 -7.44 11.56
C VAL A 49 5.97 -7.38 12.98
N GLU A 50 6.59 -8.46 13.47
CA GLU A 50 7.21 -8.50 14.81
C GLU A 50 8.41 -7.56 14.89
N SER A 51 9.25 -7.54 13.85
CA SER A 51 10.39 -6.64 13.72
C SER A 51 9.97 -5.17 13.60
N ILE A 52 8.86 -4.87 12.91
CA ILE A 52 8.30 -3.51 12.84
C ILE A 52 7.85 -3.06 14.23
N LEU A 53 7.11 -3.88 14.96
CA LEU A 53 6.65 -3.54 16.32
C LEU A 53 7.84 -3.32 17.28
N TRP A 54 8.86 -4.16 17.17
CA TRP A 54 10.09 -3.97 17.94
C TRP A 54 10.77 -2.63 17.60
N LEU A 55 10.84 -2.27 16.31
CA LEU A 55 11.42 -0.99 15.86
C LEU A 55 10.64 0.20 16.40
N GLU A 56 9.31 0.12 16.40
CA GLU A 56 8.43 1.14 16.99
C GLU A 56 8.77 1.37 18.47
N ASP A 57 8.80 0.30 19.25
CA ASP A 57 9.11 0.38 20.70
C ASP A 57 10.53 0.90 20.97
N PHE A 58 11.50 0.51 20.12
CA PHE A 58 12.84 1.05 20.17
C PHE A 58 12.85 2.58 19.95
N LEU A 59 12.20 3.06 18.89
CA LEU A 59 12.17 4.49 18.56
C LEU A 59 11.39 5.32 19.58
N LEU A 60 10.33 4.78 20.18
CA LEU A 60 9.60 5.43 21.27
C LEU A 60 10.46 5.58 22.53
N SER A 61 11.42 4.69 22.74
CA SER A 61 12.38 4.75 23.87
C SER A 61 13.59 5.64 23.61
N PHE A 62 13.86 5.99 22.35
CA PHE A 62 15.02 6.79 21.96
C PHE A 62 14.83 8.25 22.37
N GLN A 63 15.80 8.79 23.15
CA GLN A 63 15.65 10.09 23.83
C GLN A 63 15.96 11.29 22.93
N ASN A 64 16.70 11.07 21.84
CA ASN A 64 17.17 12.14 20.97
C ASN A 64 16.25 12.31 19.73
N THR A 65 16.62 13.20 18.80
CA THR A 65 15.80 13.49 17.63
C THR A 65 15.86 12.35 16.61
N VAL A 66 14.68 11.91 16.15
CA VAL A 66 14.56 10.94 15.04
C VAL A 66 13.87 11.61 13.85
N ILE A 67 14.44 11.48 12.67
CA ILE A 67 13.81 11.87 11.42
C ILE A 67 13.62 10.61 10.58
N VAL A 68 12.36 10.27 10.29
CA VAL A 68 11.98 9.06 9.55
C VAL A 68 11.29 9.44 8.25
N VAL A 69 11.68 8.78 7.17
CA VAL A 69 10.90 8.71 5.93
C VAL A 69 10.30 7.30 5.86
N SER A 70 8.98 7.19 5.73
CA SER A 70 8.31 5.90 5.59
C SER A 70 6.97 6.04 4.86
N HIS A 71 6.56 4.96 4.21
CA HIS A 71 5.24 4.77 3.63
C HIS A 71 4.32 3.89 4.49
N ASP A 72 4.79 3.44 5.64
CA ASP A 72 4.00 2.70 6.62
C ASP A 72 3.23 3.66 7.54
N ARG A 73 1.89 3.67 7.37
CA ARG A 73 0.99 4.59 8.12
C ARG A 73 0.90 4.21 9.60
N HIS A 74 0.84 2.92 9.93
CA HIS A 74 0.80 2.45 11.31
C HIS A 74 2.05 2.90 12.05
N PHE A 75 3.21 2.63 11.44
CA PHE A 75 4.50 3.04 11.96
C PHE A 75 4.58 4.57 12.16
N LEU A 76 4.25 5.37 11.13
CA LEU A 76 4.24 6.83 11.23
C LEU A 76 3.29 7.35 12.32
N ASN A 77 2.11 6.76 12.47
CA ASN A 77 1.16 7.17 13.50
C ASN A 77 1.65 6.87 14.90
N ARG A 78 2.41 5.78 15.06
CA ARG A 78 2.88 5.36 16.36
C ARG A 78 4.12 6.13 16.81
N VAL A 79 5.08 6.37 15.91
CA VAL A 79 6.39 6.94 16.29
C VAL A 79 6.48 8.46 16.12
N SER A 80 5.62 9.09 15.28
CA SER A 80 5.76 10.51 14.96
C SER A 80 5.06 11.41 15.96
N THR A 81 5.77 12.42 16.45
CA THR A 81 5.22 13.57 17.17
C THR A 81 4.95 14.78 16.27
N HIS A 82 5.65 14.83 15.13
CA HIS A 82 5.55 15.88 14.12
C HIS A 82 5.61 15.25 12.73
N THR A 83 4.90 15.86 11.78
CA THR A 83 4.91 15.44 10.37
C THR A 83 5.43 16.59 9.50
N ALA A 84 6.54 16.34 8.80
CA ALA A 84 7.10 17.27 7.80
C ALA A 84 6.53 16.93 6.41
N ASP A 85 5.73 17.83 5.88
CA ASP A 85 5.07 17.71 4.58
C ASP A 85 5.88 18.45 3.50
N ILE A 86 6.34 17.72 2.49
CA ILE A 86 7.06 18.28 1.34
C ILE A 86 6.13 18.26 0.14
N ASP A 87 5.51 19.41 -0.16
CA ASP A 87 4.64 19.58 -1.34
C ASP A 87 4.75 21.00 -1.88
N TYR A 88 4.44 21.23 -3.15
CA TYR A 88 4.54 22.54 -3.81
C TYR A 88 5.92 23.21 -3.66
N HIS A 89 7.01 22.43 -3.66
CA HIS A 89 8.40 22.88 -3.43
C HIS A 89 8.61 23.59 -2.08
N LYS A 90 7.81 23.27 -1.07
CA LYS A 90 7.88 23.81 0.28
C LYS A 90 7.84 22.70 1.30
N VAL A 91 8.54 22.91 2.41
CA VAL A 91 8.42 22.05 3.59
C VAL A 91 7.50 22.72 4.59
N LYS A 92 6.50 22.00 5.06
CA LYS A 92 5.59 22.48 6.08
C LYS A 92 5.55 21.48 7.23
N LEU A 93 5.83 21.98 8.44
CA LEU A 93 5.81 21.17 9.65
C LEU A 93 4.43 21.25 10.31
N TYR A 94 3.90 20.08 10.67
CA TYR A 94 2.67 19.93 11.45
C TYR A 94 3.01 19.26 12.78
N THR A 95 2.44 19.77 13.87
CA THR A 95 2.51 19.12 15.18
C THR A 95 1.43 18.04 15.23
N GLY A 96 1.83 16.79 15.34
CA GLY A 96 0.95 15.64 15.32
C GLY A 96 1.48 14.55 14.38
N ASN A 97 0.87 13.36 14.48
CA ASN A 97 1.20 12.20 13.67
C ASN A 97 0.62 12.28 12.24
N TYR A 98 0.80 11.21 11.46
CA TYR A 98 0.34 11.13 10.08
C TYR A 98 -1.17 11.37 9.93
N ASP A 99 -2.01 10.78 10.78
CA ASP A 99 -3.47 10.95 10.71
C ASP A 99 -3.91 12.39 10.98
N PHE A 100 -3.30 13.04 11.96
CA PHE A 100 -3.54 14.45 12.20
C PHE A 100 -3.17 15.31 10.99
N TRP A 101 -1.99 15.06 10.41
CA TRP A 101 -1.55 15.76 9.21
C TRP A 101 -2.53 15.52 8.04
N ARG A 102 -2.96 14.27 7.82
CA ARG A 102 -3.92 13.91 6.76
C ARG A 102 -5.22 14.69 6.89
N GLN A 103 -5.82 14.71 8.07
CA GLN A 103 -7.05 15.45 8.34
C GLN A 103 -6.87 16.97 8.14
N ALA A 104 -5.77 17.53 8.65
CA ALA A 104 -5.46 18.95 8.49
C ALA A 104 -5.20 19.33 7.02
N SER A 105 -4.51 18.46 6.26
CA SER A 105 -4.23 18.65 4.84
C SER A 105 -5.49 18.57 3.98
N GLU A 106 -6.38 17.58 4.22
CA GLU A 106 -7.67 17.48 3.56
C GLU A 106 -8.56 18.70 3.83
N MET A 107 -8.62 19.15 5.08
CA MET A 107 -9.39 20.33 5.46
C MET A 107 -8.84 21.59 4.77
N ALA A 108 -7.52 21.76 4.74
CA ALA A 108 -6.87 22.88 4.07
C ALA A 108 -7.15 22.85 2.54
N LEU A 109 -7.17 21.67 1.93
CA LEU A 109 -7.50 21.53 0.51
C LEU A 109 -8.97 21.90 0.24
N ARG A 110 -9.91 21.41 1.04
CA ARG A 110 -11.35 21.77 0.93
C ARG A 110 -11.55 23.26 1.08
N HIS A 111 -10.90 23.91 2.04
CA HIS A 111 -10.96 25.37 2.22
C HIS A 111 -10.40 26.13 1.00
N ARG A 112 -9.28 25.68 0.42
CA ARG A 112 -8.73 26.26 -0.81
C ARG A 112 -9.69 26.13 -1.98
N GLN A 113 -10.28 24.94 -2.17
CA GLN A 113 -11.25 24.70 -3.25
C GLN A 113 -12.48 25.59 -3.12
N ALA A 114 -13.08 25.65 -1.93
CA ALA A 114 -14.23 26.51 -1.67
C ALA A 114 -13.91 28.01 -1.86
N ARG A 115 -12.70 28.44 -1.45
CA ARG A 115 -12.25 29.82 -1.68
C ARG A 115 -12.04 30.11 -3.17
N LYS A 116 -11.49 29.17 -3.92
CA LYS A 116 -11.32 29.28 -5.37
C LYS A 116 -12.66 29.42 -6.07
N GLU A 117 -13.60 28.51 -5.78
CA GLU A 117 -14.96 28.53 -6.34
C GLU A 117 -15.64 29.87 -6.09
N LYS A 118 -15.61 30.36 -4.85
CA LYS A 118 -16.14 31.66 -4.48
C LYS A 118 -15.46 32.82 -5.22
N ASN A 119 -14.15 32.77 -5.41
CA ASN A 119 -13.41 33.79 -6.15
C ASN A 119 -13.71 33.73 -7.67
N GLU A 120 -13.87 32.54 -8.24
CA GLU A 120 -14.25 32.36 -9.66
C GLU A 120 -15.68 32.89 -9.93
N ASP A 121 -16.64 32.57 -9.06
CA ASP A 121 -18.00 33.12 -9.14
C ASP A 121 -18.00 34.64 -9.05
N ARG A 122 -17.24 35.17 -8.10
CA ARG A 122 -17.09 36.63 -7.95
C ARG A 122 -16.41 37.27 -9.15
N ALA A 123 -15.42 36.63 -9.72
CA ALA A 123 -14.77 37.09 -10.95
C ALA A 123 -15.74 37.07 -12.15
N ARG A 124 -16.58 36.04 -12.25
CA ARG A 124 -17.62 35.94 -13.28
C ARG A 124 -18.63 37.07 -13.18
N GLU A 125 -19.19 37.31 -11.98
CA GLU A 125 -20.11 38.44 -11.74
C GLU A 125 -19.49 39.79 -12.10
N LEU A 126 -18.24 40.02 -11.71
CA LEU A 126 -17.54 41.26 -12.01
C LEU A 126 -17.30 41.44 -13.52
N ARG A 127 -16.91 40.35 -14.23
CA ARG A 127 -16.73 40.37 -15.71
C ARG A 127 -18.04 40.67 -16.43
N GLU A 128 -19.14 40.03 -16.03
CA GLU A 128 -20.48 40.28 -16.62
C GLU A 128 -20.94 41.73 -16.39
N PHE A 129 -20.74 42.26 -15.19
CA PHE A 129 -21.06 43.65 -14.91
C PHE A 129 -20.22 44.60 -15.76
N ILE A 130 -18.90 44.41 -15.85
CA ILE A 130 -17.99 45.21 -16.65
C ILE A 130 -18.41 45.17 -18.12
N ALA A 131 -18.69 44.00 -18.67
CA ALA A 131 -19.13 43.82 -20.05
C ALA A 131 -20.44 44.57 -20.36
N ARG A 132 -21.40 44.52 -19.41
CA ARG A 132 -22.74 45.16 -19.61
C ARG A 132 -22.69 46.66 -19.48
N PHE A 133 -21.78 47.22 -18.66
CA PHE A 133 -21.81 48.65 -18.30
C PHE A 133 -20.58 49.45 -18.67
N SER A 134 -19.57 48.85 -19.32
CA SER A 134 -18.33 49.52 -19.72
C SER A 134 -18.54 50.69 -20.71
N ALA A 135 -19.54 50.61 -21.59
CA ALA A 135 -19.90 51.62 -22.58
C ALA A 135 -20.87 52.69 -22.06
N ASN A 136 -21.39 52.59 -20.84
CA ASN A 136 -22.37 53.50 -20.27
C ASN A 136 -21.67 54.60 -19.45
N ALA A 137 -21.76 55.85 -19.95
CA ALA A 137 -21.10 57.00 -19.34
C ALA A 137 -21.46 57.22 -17.84
N SER A 138 -22.73 57.00 -17.46
CA SER A 138 -23.22 57.17 -16.07
C SER A 138 -22.69 56.10 -15.10
N LYS A 139 -22.35 54.89 -15.61
CA LYS A 139 -21.85 53.75 -14.81
C LYS A 139 -20.36 53.47 -14.99
N SER A 140 -19.66 54.27 -15.82
CA SER A 140 -18.22 54.09 -16.13
C SER A 140 -17.33 54.07 -14.88
N ARG A 141 -17.60 54.93 -13.90
CA ARG A 141 -16.85 54.94 -12.61
C ARG A 141 -17.03 53.63 -11.84
N GLN A 142 -18.24 53.06 -11.85
CA GLN A 142 -18.54 51.79 -11.18
C GLN A 142 -17.85 50.63 -11.91
N ALA A 143 -17.87 50.62 -13.26
CA ALA A 143 -17.16 49.62 -14.07
C ALA A 143 -15.65 49.66 -13.81
N THR A 144 -15.05 50.87 -13.72
CA THR A 144 -13.62 51.05 -13.40
C THR A 144 -13.29 50.52 -11.98
N SER A 145 -14.15 50.85 -10.98
CA SER A 145 -13.97 50.30 -9.63
C SER A 145 -13.99 48.79 -9.61
N ARG A 146 -14.97 48.19 -10.30
CA ARG A 146 -15.09 46.70 -10.39
C ARG A 146 -13.94 46.04 -11.16
N LYS A 147 -13.39 46.75 -12.19
CA LYS A 147 -12.18 46.31 -12.87
C LYS A 147 -10.97 46.24 -11.94
N LYS A 148 -10.85 47.23 -11.03
CA LYS A 148 -9.82 47.22 -9.97
C LYS A 148 -10.05 46.08 -8.96
N MET A 149 -11.32 45.83 -8.59
CA MET A 149 -11.65 44.70 -7.73
C MET A 149 -11.32 43.36 -8.39
N LEU A 150 -11.64 43.20 -9.69
CA LEU A 150 -11.30 42.00 -10.46
C LEU A 150 -9.78 41.76 -10.51
N GLY A 151 -8.96 42.85 -10.69
CA GLY A 151 -7.51 42.76 -10.69
C GLY A 151 -6.88 42.46 -9.31
N LYS A 152 -7.66 42.63 -8.23
CA LYS A 152 -7.25 42.26 -6.85
C LYS A 152 -7.75 40.90 -6.41
N LEU A 153 -8.70 40.33 -7.16
CA LEU A 153 -9.16 38.97 -6.91
C LEU A 153 -8.03 38.03 -7.31
N ASP A 154 -7.44 37.46 -6.29
CA ASP A 154 -6.45 36.41 -6.44
C ASP A 154 -7.17 35.13 -6.91
N VAL A 155 -7.31 34.99 -8.24
CA VAL A 155 -7.74 33.76 -8.88
C VAL A 155 -6.46 32.92 -9.04
N GLU A 156 -5.83 32.59 -7.89
CA GLU A 156 -4.72 31.66 -7.87
C GLU A 156 -5.19 30.36 -8.53
N ALA A 157 -4.57 30.00 -9.62
CA ALA A 157 -4.58 28.63 -10.08
C ALA A 157 -4.02 27.81 -8.92
N ILE A 158 -4.85 26.99 -8.27
CA ILE A 158 -4.35 26.02 -7.30
C ILE A 158 -3.36 25.19 -8.08
N ALA A 159 -2.07 25.34 -7.79
CA ALA A 159 -1.07 24.49 -8.38
C ALA A 159 -1.47 23.04 -8.11
N PRO A 160 -1.46 22.15 -9.11
CA PRO A 160 -1.78 20.75 -8.87
C PRO A 160 -0.79 20.22 -7.84
N SER A 161 -1.30 19.56 -6.80
CA SER A 161 -0.45 18.82 -5.87
C SER A 161 0.39 17.80 -6.64
N SER A 162 1.62 17.60 -6.21
CA SER A 162 2.46 16.51 -6.72
C SER A 162 1.88 15.14 -6.34
N ARG A 163 1.01 15.09 -5.33
CA ARG A 163 0.33 13.90 -4.86
C ARG A 163 -0.86 13.57 -5.74
N LYS A 164 -0.72 12.51 -6.51
CA LYS A 164 -1.77 11.97 -7.35
C LYS A 164 -2.11 10.57 -6.83
N SER A 165 -3.38 10.31 -6.56
CA SER A 165 -3.86 8.99 -6.16
C SER A 165 -4.35 8.23 -7.40
N PRO A 166 -3.92 6.99 -7.62
CA PRO A 166 -4.49 6.16 -8.67
C PRO A 166 -5.95 5.82 -8.37
N HIS A 167 -6.74 5.62 -9.40
CA HIS A 167 -8.14 5.22 -9.28
C HIS A 167 -8.28 3.71 -9.41
N ILE A 168 -8.09 2.99 -8.31
CA ILE A 168 -8.18 1.54 -8.25
C ILE A 168 -9.62 1.12 -7.97
N VAL A 169 -10.17 0.24 -8.80
CA VAL A 169 -11.51 -0.33 -8.63
C VAL A 169 -11.48 -1.80 -9.01
N PHE A 170 -11.69 -2.66 -8.04
CA PHE A 170 -11.90 -4.08 -8.30
C PHE A 170 -13.40 -4.36 -8.29
N SER A 171 -13.94 -4.70 -9.44
CA SER A 171 -15.28 -5.27 -9.54
C SER A 171 -15.19 -6.76 -9.20
N SER A 172 -16.27 -7.35 -8.72
CA SER A 172 -16.36 -8.79 -8.50
C SER A 172 -17.67 -9.29 -9.08
N GLU A 173 -17.59 -10.29 -9.92
CA GLU A 173 -18.77 -11.03 -10.35
C GLU A 173 -19.19 -11.98 -9.24
N LYS A 174 -20.51 -12.19 -9.11
CA LYS A 174 -21.05 -13.14 -8.14
C LYS A 174 -20.60 -14.56 -8.48
N VAL A 175 -19.99 -15.22 -7.51
CA VAL A 175 -19.65 -16.65 -7.60
C VAL A 175 -20.76 -17.45 -6.96
N HIS A 176 -21.20 -18.50 -7.64
CA HIS A 176 -22.21 -19.42 -7.09
C HIS A 176 -21.60 -20.53 -6.25
N SER A 177 -20.29 -20.73 -6.31
CA SER A 177 -19.60 -21.74 -5.49
C SER A 177 -19.49 -21.27 -4.04
N LYS A 178 -19.86 -22.12 -3.09
CA LYS A 178 -19.62 -21.86 -1.67
C LYS A 178 -18.16 -22.05 -1.28
N GLU A 179 -17.48 -23.04 -1.88
CA GLU A 179 -16.08 -23.35 -1.67
C GLU A 179 -15.27 -22.78 -2.85
N MET A 180 -14.29 -21.97 -2.53
CA MET A 180 -13.41 -21.34 -3.51
C MET A 180 -12.14 -22.14 -3.70
N LEU A 181 -11.54 -22.59 -2.60
CA LEU A 181 -10.26 -23.28 -2.57
C LEU A 181 -10.29 -24.38 -1.52
N SER A 182 -9.72 -25.54 -1.84
CA SER A 182 -9.49 -26.65 -0.92
C SER A 182 -8.07 -27.19 -1.09
N LEU A 183 -7.34 -27.28 0.02
CA LEU A 183 -6.05 -27.92 0.15
C LEU A 183 -6.24 -29.24 0.89
N THR A 184 -5.65 -30.32 0.39
CA THR A 184 -5.73 -31.64 1.01
C THR A 184 -4.33 -32.21 1.13
N ASP A 185 -3.84 -32.39 2.35
CA ASP A 185 -2.53 -32.95 2.71
C ASP A 185 -1.36 -32.30 1.98
N VAL A 186 -1.40 -30.97 1.83
CA VAL A 186 -0.44 -30.20 1.04
C VAL A 186 0.83 -29.94 1.84
N SER A 187 1.98 -30.31 1.27
CA SER A 187 3.30 -30.02 1.85
C SER A 187 4.21 -29.36 0.83
N LYS A 188 5.14 -28.52 1.32
CA LYS A 188 6.11 -27.84 0.49
C LYS A 188 7.42 -27.58 1.24
N SER A 189 8.53 -27.83 0.53
CA SER A 189 9.90 -27.55 0.99
C SER A 189 10.60 -26.62 0.01
N VAL A 190 11.50 -25.79 0.50
CA VAL A 190 12.34 -24.91 -0.31
C VAL A 190 13.79 -25.06 0.16
N GLY A 191 14.71 -25.29 -0.76
CA GLY A 191 16.13 -25.46 -0.44
C GLY A 191 16.44 -26.63 0.51
N GLY A 192 15.55 -27.62 0.60
CA GLY A 192 15.68 -28.76 1.52
C GLY A 192 15.14 -28.51 2.93
N GLN A 193 14.61 -27.32 3.20
CA GLN A 193 13.91 -26.99 4.45
C GLN A 193 12.40 -27.08 4.24
N SER A 194 11.70 -27.79 5.14
CA SER A 194 10.24 -27.84 5.13
C SER A 194 9.66 -26.49 5.48
N ILE A 195 8.71 -26.00 4.67
CA ILE A 195 8.01 -24.73 4.91
C ILE A 195 6.67 -25.00 5.59
N PHE A 196 5.94 -25.98 5.13
CA PHE A 196 4.70 -26.47 5.76
C PHE A 196 4.44 -27.91 5.34
N GLU A 197 3.76 -28.66 6.19
CA GLU A 197 3.49 -30.09 6.00
C GLU A 197 2.03 -30.43 6.30
N GLY A 198 1.44 -31.28 5.47
CA GLY A 198 0.14 -31.90 5.72
C GLY A 198 -1.02 -30.90 5.84
N VAL A 199 -0.95 -29.78 5.15
CA VAL A 199 -1.94 -28.69 5.26
C VAL A 199 -3.29 -29.12 4.69
N ASN A 200 -4.32 -29.05 5.55
CA ASN A 200 -5.71 -29.23 5.18
C ASN A 200 -6.47 -27.93 5.45
N LEU A 201 -6.95 -27.25 4.41
CA LEU A 201 -7.55 -25.95 4.51
C LEU A 201 -8.65 -25.78 3.47
N THR A 202 -9.76 -25.15 3.85
CA THR A 202 -10.81 -24.76 2.92
C THR A 202 -11.08 -23.26 3.07
N ILE A 203 -11.13 -22.54 1.94
CA ILE A 203 -11.49 -21.12 1.90
C ILE A 203 -12.82 -20.97 1.17
N ALA A 204 -13.77 -20.32 1.85
CA ALA A 204 -15.09 -20.07 1.33
C ALA A 204 -15.16 -18.80 0.47
N ASN A 205 -16.26 -18.65 -0.26
CA ASN A 205 -16.51 -17.46 -1.07
C ASN A 205 -16.72 -16.23 -0.19
N GLY A 206 -15.99 -15.17 -0.51
CA GLY A 206 -16.06 -13.89 0.19
C GLY A 206 -15.18 -13.77 1.42
N GLU A 207 -14.48 -14.84 1.83
CA GLU A 207 -13.50 -14.76 2.93
C GLU A 207 -12.32 -13.86 2.58
N ARG A 208 -11.81 -13.17 3.59
CA ARG A 208 -10.63 -12.32 3.53
C ARG A 208 -9.57 -12.89 4.45
N VAL A 209 -8.62 -13.55 3.85
CA VAL A 209 -7.61 -14.36 4.55
C VAL A 209 -6.26 -13.68 4.41
N VAL A 210 -5.63 -13.38 5.53
CA VAL A 210 -4.22 -13.00 5.55
C VAL A 210 -3.35 -14.20 5.90
N VAL A 211 -2.22 -14.32 5.23
CA VAL A 211 -1.17 -15.29 5.53
C VAL A 211 0.00 -14.54 6.17
N VAL A 212 0.38 -14.94 7.37
CA VAL A 212 1.47 -14.33 8.13
C VAL A 212 2.51 -15.39 8.51
N SER A 213 3.77 -15.01 8.50
CA SER A 213 4.89 -15.83 8.97
C SER A 213 6.04 -14.91 9.41
N ARG A 214 6.94 -15.41 10.25
CA ARG A 214 8.22 -14.75 10.54
C ARG A 214 9.15 -14.77 9.34
N ASP A 215 9.06 -15.80 8.50
CA ASP A 215 9.82 -15.91 7.26
C ASP A 215 8.96 -15.52 6.07
N SER A 216 9.34 -14.42 5.41
CA SER A 216 8.63 -13.96 4.20
C SER A 216 8.66 -14.98 3.06
N VAL A 217 9.66 -15.88 3.02
CA VAL A 217 9.74 -16.98 2.06
C VAL A 217 8.58 -17.94 2.26
N ALA A 218 8.22 -18.24 3.51
CA ALA A 218 7.11 -19.13 3.82
C ALA A 218 5.77 -18.57 3.33
N THR A 219 5.51 -17.28 3.56
CA THR A 219 4.31 -16.59 3.06
C THR A 219 4.25 -16.64 1.54
N SER A 220 5.32 -16.23 0.86
CA SER A 220 5.39 -16.23 -0.62
C SER A 220 5.19 -17.63 -1.19
N THR A 221 5.89 -18.64 -0.65
CA THR A 221 5.77 -20.02 -1.08
C THR A 221 4.33 -20.55 -0.94
N PHE A 222 3.66 -20.26 0.18
CA PHE A 222 2.27 -20.66 0.37
C PHE A 222 1.35 -20.01 -0.66
N LEU A 223 1.50 -18.70 -0.89
CA LEU A 223 0.69 -17.96 -1.87
C LEU A 223 0.94 -18.43 -3.31
N GLU A 224 2.18 -18.77 -3.66
CA GLU A 224 2.55 -19.33 -4.97
C GLU A 224 1.94 -20.73 -5.18
N VAL A 225 1.96 -21.59 -4.16
CA VAL A 225 1.31 -22.91 -4.21
C VAL A 225 -0.20 -22.75 -4.36
N VAL A 226 -0.82 -21.86 -3.60
CA VAL A 226 -2.25 -21.53 -3.69
C VAL A 226 -2.59 -20.96 -5.07
N ALA A 227 -1.77 -20.06 -5.61
CA ALA A 227 -1.97 -19.48 -6.94
C ALA A 227 -1.79 -20.50 -8.06
N GLY A 228 -1.07 -21.62 -7.79
CA GLY A 228 -0.72 -22.64 -8.79
C GLY A 228 0.45 -22.24 -9.68
N THR A 229 1.29 -21.28 -9.24
CA THR A 229 2.55 -20.92 -9.90
C THR A 229 3.69 -21.80 -9.43
N GLN A 230 3.53 -22.45 -8.27
CA GLN A 230 4.43 -23.46 -7.74
C GLN A 230 3.65 -24.73 -7.38
N GLU A 231 4.14 -25.90 -7.82
CA GLU A 231 3.53 -27.19 -7.48
C GLU A 231 3.85 -27.57 -6.02
N PRO A 232 2.90 -28.14 -5.25
CA PRO A 232 3.19 -28.72 -3.95
C PRO A 232 4.06 -29.97 -4.09
N ASP A 233 4.82 -30.32 -3.05
CA ASP A 233 5.61 -31.55 -3.02
C ASP A 233 4.71 -32.78 -2.80
N THR A 234 3.68 -32.65 -1.98
CA THR A 234 2.62 -33.64 -1.73
C THR A 234 1.26 -33.01 -1.63
N GLY A 235 0.22 -33.83 -1.73
CA GLY A 235 -1.17 -33.40 -1.60
C GLY A 235 -1.76 -32.79 -2.87
N SER A 236 -2.86 -32.06 -2.73
CA SER A 236 -3.54 -31.44 -3.86
C SER A 236 -4.20 -30.10 -3.50
N VAL A 237 -4.11 -29.15 -4.44
CA VAL A 237 -4.77 -27.85 -4.38
C VAL A 237 -5.91 -27.83 -5.39
N ARG A 238 -7.13 -27.62 -4.96
CA ARG A 238 -8.32 -27.60 -5.82
C ARG A 238 -9.06 -26.28 -5.71
N TRP A 239 -9.32 -25.69 -6.86
CA TRP A 239 -10.15 -24.51 -7.01
C TRP A 239 -11.55 -24.89 -7.50
N GLY A 240 -12.56 -24.15 -7.11
CA GLY A 240 -13.90 -24.30 -7.67
C GLY A 240 -13.87 -24.18 -9.20
N ALA A 241 -14.66 -24.98 -9.92
CA ALA A 241 -14.58 -25.17 -11.37
C ALA A 241 -14.75 -23.86 -12.21
N SER A 242 -15.43 -22.86 -11.67
CA SER A 242 -15.69 -21.57 -12.35
C SER A 242 -14.94 -20.39 -11.73
N VAL A 243 -14.00 -20.64 -10.81
CA VAL A 243 -13.29 -19.59 -10.11
C VAL A 243 -12.17 -19.01 -10.97
N ARG A 244 -12.30 -17.74 -11.32
CA ARG A 244 -11.21 -16.97 -11.90
C ARG A 244 -10.38 -16.36 -10.77
N ARG A 245 -9.09 -16.61 -10.77
CA ARG A 245 -8.14 -16.10 -9.82
C ARG A 245 -7.06 -15.28 -10.52
N SER A 246 -6.58 -14.24 -9.86
CA SER A 246 -5.42 -13.47 -10.32
C SER A 246 -4.44 -13.33 -9.18
N PHE A 247 -3.16 -13.41 -9.51
CA PHE A 247 -2.06 -13.38 -8.57
C PHE A 247 -1.12 -12.20 -8.82
N LEU A 248 -0.84 -11.46 -7.75
CA LEU A 248 0.26 -10.52 -7.66
C LEU A 248 1.40 -11.19 -6.88
N PRO A 249 2.44 -11.69 -7.54
CA PRO A 249 3.59 -12.25 -6.84
C PRO A 249 4.45 -11.15 -6.21
N LYS A 250 5.26 -11.49 -5.21
CA LYS A 250 6.23 -10.58 -4.61
C LYS A 250 7.31 -10.16 -5.61
N GLU A 251 7.78 -11.12 -6.42
CA GLU A 251 8.79 -10.91 -7.46
C GLU A 251 8.16 -11.00 -8.84
N TYR A 252 7.98 -9.87 -9.48
CA TYR A 252 7.36 -9.74 -10.82
C TYR A 252 8.27 -9.03 -11.84
N GLY A 253 9.52 -8.71 -11.48
CA GLY A 253 10.45 -7.99 -12.34
C GLY A 253 10.59 -8.60 -13.73
N HIS A 254 10.68 -9.92 -13.80
CA HIS A 254 10.83 -10.70 -15.05
C HIS A 254 9.66 -10.51 -16.04
N LEU A 255 8.47 -10.10 -15.58
CA LEU A 255 7.33 -9.82 -16.46
C LEU A 255 7.51 -8.54 -17.28
N PHE A 256 8.47 -7.72 -16.90
CA PHE A 256 8.80 -6.44 -17.53
C PHE A 256 10.10 -6.48 -18.36
N ASP A 257 10.75 -7.64 -18.46
CA ASP A 257 11.98 -7.85 -19.27
C ASP A 257 11.63 -8.15 -20.74
N VAL A 258 10.67 -7.39 -21.28
CA VAL A 258 10.18 -7.50 -22.65
C VAL A 258 10.18 -6.14 -23.31
N ASP A 259 10.47 -6.10 -24.61
CA ASP A 259 10.51 -4.85 -25.39
C ASP A 259 9.10 -4.47 -25.89
N LEU A 260 8.26 -4.04 -24.96
CA LEU A 260 6.89 -3.59 -25.22
C LEU A 260 6.65 -2.23 -24.59
N SER A 261 5.75 -1.44 -25.19
CA SER A 261 5.21 -0.26 -24.52
C SER A 261 4.30 -0.66 -23.35
N VAL A 262 4.09 0.24 -22.40
CA VAL A 262 3.14 0.01 -21.29
C VAL A 262 1.74 -0.33 -21.82
N ILE A 263 1.31 0.30 -22.91
CA ILE A 263 0.03 0.03 -23.58
C ILE A 263 0.02 -1.41 -24.11
N ASP A 264 1.03 -1.80 -24.87
CA ASP A 264 1.07 -3.12 -25.51
C ASP A 264 1.25 -4.23 -24.48
N TRP A 265 2.00 -3.96 -23.41
CA TRP A 265 2.13 -4.89 -22.29
C TRP A 265 0.78 -5.13 -21.59
N LEU A 266 0.02 -4.07 -21.28
CA LEU A 266 -1.26 -4.22 -20.61
C LEU A 266 -2.34 -4.84 -21.53
N ARG A 267 -2.27 -4.56 -22.84
CA ARG A 267 -3.19 -5.10 -23.85
C ARG A 267 -3.20 -6.63 -23.89
N GLN A 268 -2.08 -7.29 -23.57
CA GLN A 268 -2.00 -8.75 -23.55
C GLN A 268 -2.95 -9.42 -22.56
N PHE A 269 -3.38 -8.68 -21.53
CA PHE A 269 -4.25 -9.16 -20.45
C PHE A 269 -5.72 -8.69 -20.62
N SER A 270 -6.05 -8.04 -21.72
CA SER A 270 -7.39 -7.52 -22.01
C SER A 270 -8.11 -8.35 -23.04
N GLU A 271 -9.38 -8.64 -22.79
CA GLU A 271 -10.28 -9.21 -23.79
C GLU A 271 -10.64 -8.17 -24.89
N ASP A 272 -10.63 -6.89 -24.53
CA ASP A 272 -10.84 -5.77 -25.47
C ASP A 272 -9.47 -5.19 -25.88
N PRO A 273 -9.03 -5.38 -27.13
CA PRO A 273 -7.74 -4.92 -27.61
C PRO A 273 -7.72 -3.42 -27.96
N ASP A 274 -8.85 -2.70 -27.82
CA ASP A 274 -8.94 -1.28 -28.18
C ASP A 274 -7.96 -0.42 -27.38
N GLU A 275 -7.17 0.37 -28.10
CA GLU A 275 -6.12 1.19 -27.50
C GLU A 275 -6.69 2.27 -26.58
N ASP A 276 -7.83 2.87 -26.93
CA ASP A 276 -8.47 3.89 -26.11
C ASP A 276 -9.01 3.31 -24.81
N PHE A 277 -9.50 2.06 -24.83
CA PHE A 277 -9.89 1.33 -23.62
C PHE A 277 -8.69 1.11 -22.70
N ILE A 278 -7.58 0.59 -23.22
CA ILE A 278 -6.34 0.37 -22.46
C ILE A 278 -5.78 1.69 -21.90
N ARG A 279 -5.74 2.76 -22.70
CA ARG A 279 -5.32 4.09 -22.27
C ARG A 279 -6.15 4.66 -21.11
N LYS A 280 -7.46 4.42 -21.09
CA LYS A 280 -8.35 4.81 -19.99
C LYS A 280 -7.96 4.10 -18.69
N PHE A 281 -7.64 2.80 -18.76
CA PHE A 281 -7.15 2.05 -17.60
C PHE A 281 -5.80 2.58 -17.11
N LEU A 282 -4.85 2.76 -18.01
CA LEU A 282 -3.56 3.34 -17.69
C LEU A 282 -3.67 4.74 -17.10
N GLY A 283 -4.57 5.58 -17.62
CA GLY A 283 -4.84 6.90 -17.08
C GLY A 283 -5.34 6.87 -15.63
N ARG A 284 -6.16 5.88 -15.26
CA ARG A 284 -6.57 5.65 -13.87
C ARG A 284 -5.38 5.30 -12.97
N MET A 285 -4.37 4.64 -13.53
CA MET A 285 -3.13 4.26 -12.84
C MET A 285 -2.03 5.31 -12.97
N LEU A 286 -2.39 6.54 -13.34
CA LEU A 286 -1.51 7.72 -13.47
C LEU A 286 -0.51 7.65 -14.63
N PHE A 287 -0.67 6.75 -15.59
CA PHE A 287 0.09 6.76 -16.82
C PHE A 287 -0.61 7.66 -17.85
N THR A 288 -0.07 8.84 -18.10
CA THR A 288 -0.69 9.84 -18.99
C THR A 288 0.23 10.17 -20.18
N GLY A 289 -0.37 10.43 -21.33
CA GLY A 289 0.36 10.91 -22.54
C GLY A 289 1.55 10.02 -22.92
N GLU A 290 2.74 10.57 -22.87
CA GLU A 290 4.02 9.91 -23.21
C GLU A 290 4.38 8.76 -22.27
N GLU A 291 3.95 8.80 -21.00
CA GLU A 291 4.26 7.76 -20.01
C GLU A 291 3.68 6.40 -20.40
N SER A 292 2.50 6.39 -21.02
CA SER A 292 1.87 5.16 -21.48
C SER A 292 2.58 4.49 -22.68
N ARG A 293 3.45 5.24 -23.37
CA ARG A 293 4.25 4.78 -24.51
C ARG A 293 5.68 4.37 -24.17
N LYS A 294 6.11 4.61 -22.91
CA LYS A 294 7.43 4.17 -22.46
C LYS A 294 7.56 2.65 -22.58
N SER A 295 8.78 2.16 -22.83
CA SER A 295 9.07 0.73 -22.68
C SER A 295 8.88 0.31 -21.22
N VAL A 296 8.32 -0.88 -21.00
CA VAL A 296 8.13 -1.41 -19.65
C VAL A 296 9.44 -1.70 -18.92
N THR A 297 10.54 -1.86 -19.65
CA THR A 297 11.87 -2.10 -19.08
C THR A 297 12.42 -0.94 -18.27
N VAL A 298 12.00 0.31 -18.59
CA VAL A 298 12.49 1.54 -17.91
C VAL A 298 11.59 2.00 -16.76
N LEU A 299 10.56 1.23 -16.41
CA LEU A 299 9.63 1.59 -15.35
C LEU A 299 10.28 1.47 -13.97
N SER A 300 10.00 2.44 -13.10
CA SER A 300 10.32 2.37 -11.68
C SER A 300 9.53 1.27 -10.97
N GLY A 301 9.95 0.87 -9.76
CA GLY A 301 9.24 -0.13 -8.96
C GLY A 301 7.77 0.22 -8.75
N GLY A 302 7.47 1.45 -8.35
CA GLY A 302 6.09 1.91 -8.17
C GLY A 302 5.27 1.95 -9.47
N GLU A 303 5.89 2.28 -10.63
CA GLU A 303 5.23 2.20 -11.94
C GLU A 303 4.92 0.75 -12.31
N LYS A 304 5.85 -0.20 -12.06
CA LYS A 304 5.63 -1.63 -12.30
C LYS A 304 4.46 -2.17 -11.46
N VAL A 305 4.40 -1.84 -10.16
CA VAL A 305 3.26 -2.25 -9.31
C VAL A 305 1.95 -1.69 -9.84
N ARG A 306 1.91 -0.41 -10.25
CA ARG A 306 0.70 0.19 -10.84
C ARG A 306 0.27 -0.52 -12.12
N CYS A 307 1.21 -0.97 -12.97
CA CYS A 307 0.90 -1.81 -14.13
C CYS A 307 0.31 -3.16 -13.71
N MET A 308 0.88 -3.82 -12.70
CA MET A 308 0.35 -5.06 -12.16
C MET A 308 -1.07 -4.88 -11.61
N LEU A 309 -1.33 -3.82 -10.87
CA LEU A 309 -2.68 -3.50 -10.38
C LEU A 309 -3.67 -3.22 -11.53
N ALA A 310 -3.23 -2.54 -12.61
CA ALA A 310 -4.03 -2.35 -13.81
C ALA A 310 -4.41 -3.69 -14.46
N ARG A 311 -3.45 -4.62 -14.54
CA ARG A 311 -3.68 -5.99 -15.02
C ARG A 311 -4.73 -6.69 -14.17
N LEU A 312 -4.58 -6.71 -12.84
CA LEU A 312 -5.56 -7.35 -11.95
C LEU A 312 -6.98 -6.75 -12.08
N MET A 313 -7.07 -5.44 -12.31
CA MET A 313 -8.37 -4.80 -12.57
C MET A 313 -8.99 -5.24 -13.90
N LEU A 314 -8.18 -5.44 -14.95
CA LEU A 314 -8.64 -5.94 -16.26
C LEU A 314 -9.10 -7.39 -16.20
N GLU A 315 -8.34 -8.25 -15.53
CA GLU A 315 -8.65 -9.67 -15.36
C GLU A 315 -9.95 -9.90 -14.57
N ASN A 316 -10.37 -8.91 -13.79
CA ASN A 316 -11.60 -8.93 -12.98
C ASN A 316 -11.85 -10.28 -12.26
N PRO A 317 -10.93 -10.73 -11.41
CA PRO A 317 -11.01 -12.05 -10.81
C PRO A 317 -12.05 -12.12 -9.70
N GLN A 318 -12.53 -13.34 -9.40
CA GLN A 318 -13.39 -13.62 -8.25
C GLN A 318 -12.57 -13.81 -6.96
N CYS A 319 -11.33 -14.30 -7.10
CA CYS A 319 -10.37 -14.38 -6.03
C CYS A 319 -9.10 -13.59 -6.39
N LEU A 320 -8.71 -12.66 -5.53
CA LEU A 320 -7.41 -11.98 -5.58
C LEU A 320 -6.45 -12.67 -4.62
N ILE A 321 -5.26 -13.00 -5.13
CA ILE A 321 -4.14 -13.49 -4.35
C ILE A 321 -3.05 -12.44 -4.46
N LEU A 322 -2.62 -11.85 -3.31
CA LEU A 322 -1.69 -10.73 -3.31
C LEU A 322 -0.53 -11.00 -2.36
N ASP A 323 0.69 -10.93 -2.86
CA ASP A 323 1.92 -11.06 -2.07
C ASP A 323 2.63 -9.71 -1.99
N GLY A 324 2.65 -9.10 -0.81
CA GLY A 324 3.24 -7.79 -0.57
C GLY A 324 2.67 -6.66 -1.43
N PRO A 325 1.33 -6.49 -1.53
CA PRO A 325 0.70 -5.59 -2.50
C PRO A 325 1.01 -4.11 -2.27
N THR A 326 1.51 -3.74 -1.11
CA THR A 326 1.89 -2.37 -0.74
C THR A 326 3.36 -2.05 -1.03
N ASN A 327 4.18 -3.06 -1.37
CA ASN A 327 5.59 -2.87 -1.66
C ASN A 327 5.77 -1.90 -2.84
N HIS A 328 6.70 -0.97 -2.71
CA HIS A 328 7.04 0.06 -3.71
C HIS A 328 5.90 1.03 -4.06
N LEU A 329 4.79 1.04 -3.33
CA LEU A 329 3.72 2.02 -3.48
C LEU A 329 3.95 3.21 -2.56
N ASP A 330 3.62 4.41 -3.06
CA ASP A 330 3.50 5.61 -2.22
C ASP A 330 2.23 5.58 -1.36
N LEU A 331 2.18 6.41 -0.34
CA LEU A 331 1.06 6.49 0.62
C LEU A 331 -0.31 6.70 -0.06
N GLU A 332 -0.34 7.51 -1.12
CA GLU A 332 -1.56 7.78 -1.90
C GLU A 332 -2.05 6.52 -2.62
N SER A 333 -1.13 5.74 -3.19
CA SER A 333 -1.45 4.47 -3.85
C SER A 333 -1.84 3.37 -2.86
N ILE A 334 -1.19 3.29 -1.70
CA ILE A 334 -1.56 2.38 -0.61
C ILE A 334 -2.98 2.68 -0.13
N ASN A 335 -3.32 3.96 0.11
CA ASN A 335 -4.67 4.37 0.50
C ASN A 335 -5.71 4.01 -0.56
N ALA A 336 -5.39 4.23 -1.85
CA ALA A 336 -6.29 3.88 -2.95
C ALA A 336 -6.51 2.37 -3.04
N LEU A 337 -5.45 1.57 -2.88
CA LEU A 337 -5.51 0.12 -2.87
C LEU A 337 -6.35 -0.40 -1.70
N ASN A 338 -6.10 0.06 -0.48
CA ASN A 338 -6.85 -0.33 0.71
C ASN A 338 -8.34 -0.02 0.55
N ASN A 339 -8.68 1.19 0.11
CA ASN A 339 -10.07 1.58 -0.16
C ASN A 339 -10.73 0.72 -1.24
N ALA A 340 -10.00 0.32 -2.29
CA ALA A 340 -10.51 -0.53 -3.34
C ALA A 340 -10.77 -1.97 -2.86
N LEU A 341 -9.82 -2.54 -2.09
CA LEU A 341 -9.95 -3.87 -1.52
C LEU A 341 -11.05 -3.94 -0.46
N SER A 342 -11.20 -2.92 0.40
CA SER A 342 -12.26 -2.85 1.42
C SER A 342 -13.67 -2.85 0.81
N LYS A 343 -13.83 -2.21 -0.36
CA LYS A 343 -15.14 -2.14 -1.07
C LYS A 343 -15.43 -3.37 -1.92
N ARG A 344 -14.43 -4.20 -2.16
CA ARG A 344 -14.59 -5.39 -3.00
C ARG A 344 -15.34 -6.50 -2.24
N SER A 345 -16.26 -7.20 -2.89
CA SER A 345 -17.07 -8.28 -2.32
C SER A 345 -16.54 -9.69 -2.61
N GLY A 346 -15.43 -9.85 -3.34
CA GLY A 346 -14.87 -11.17 -3.67
C GLY A 346 -13.87 -11.69 -2.62
N THR A 347 -13.46 -12.93 -2.78
CA THR A 347 -12.45 -13.57 -1.92
C THR A 347 -11.10 -12.91 -2.08
N LEU A 348 -10.40 -12.73 -0.95
CA LEU A 348 -9.06 -12.14 -0.89
C LEU A 348 -8.16 -13.05 -0.06
N ILE A 349 -7.01 -13.44 -0.62
CA ILE A 349 -5.95 -14.16 0.08
C ILE A 349 -4.69 -13.31 -0.09
N PHE A 350 -4.06 -12.91 1.00
CA PHE A 350 -2.91 -12.02 0.86
C PHE A 350 -1.87 -12.18 1.96
N GLY A 351 -0.62 -11.85 1.63
CA GLY A 351 0.46 -11.63 2.56
C GLY A 351 0.87 -10.16 2.53
N SER A 352 1.08 -9.55 3.68
CA SER A 352 1.52 -8.15 3.78
C SER A 352 2.26 -7.90 5.09
N HIS A 353 3.11 -6.88 5.10
CA HIS A 353 3.71 -6.34 6.31
C HIS A 353 3.03 -5.02 6.75
N ASP A 354 2.14 -4.47 5.92
CA ASP A 354 1.33 -3.29 6.24
C ASP A 354 0.24 -3.67 7.26
N VAL A 355 0.48 -3.33 8.52
CA VAL A 355 -0.42 -3.65 9.64
C VAL A 355 -1.81 -3.06 9.44
N GLU A 356 -1.91 -1.82 8.93
CA GLU A 356 -3.20 -1.17 8.70
C GLU A 356 -4.01 -1.87 7.60
N LEU A 357 -3.33 -2.32 6.52
CA LEU A 357 -3.96 -3.13 5.48
C LEU A 357 -4.47 -4.45 6.05
N ILE A 358 -3.63 -5.14 6.83
CA ILE A 358 -3.99 -6.42 7.46
C ILE A 358 -5.22 -6.22 8.37
N GLU A 359 -5.16 -5.28 9.32
CA GLU A 359 -6.24 -5.05 10.30
C GLU A 359 -7.56 -4.62 9.65
N SER A 360 -7.49 -3.83 8.57
CA SER A 360 -8.69 -3.30 7.90
C SER A 360 -9.39 -4.31 6.98
N LEU A 361 -8.69 -5.36 6.52
CA LEU A 361 -9.20 -6.28 5.51
C LEU A 361 -9.44 -7.70 6.01
N THR A 362 -8.90 -8.08 7.17
CA THR A 362 -8.80 -9.50 7.56
C THR A 362 -9.97 -9.96 8.40
N ASP A 363 -10.57 -11.07 7.98
CA ASP A 363 -11.59 -11.81 8.74
C ASP A 363 -11.01 -13.13 9.33
N ARG A 364 -9.89 -13.63 8.77
CA ARG A 364 -9.27 -14.91 9.11
C ARG A 364 -7.76 -14.84 8.92
N VAL A 365 -6.99 -15.38 9.85
CA VAL A 365 -5.52 -15.38 9.82
C VAL A 365 -4.99 -16.79 9.68
N ILE A 366 -4.17 -17.03 8.70
CA ILE A 366 -3.38 -18.24 8.54
C ILE A 366 -1.95 -17.91 8.94
N GLU A 367 -1.47 -18.55 9.99
CA GLU A 367 -0.11 -18.36 10.49
C GLU A 367 0.75 -19.57 10.18
N ILE A 368 1.89 -19.34 9.54
CA ILE A 368 2.90 -20.37 9.27
C ILE A 368 3.99 -20.22 10.33
N THR A 369 4.16 -21.25 11.15
CA THR A 369 5.15 -21.31 12.24
C THR A 369 6.09 -22.50 12.02
N ASP A 370 7.17 -22.58 12.82
CA ASP A 370 8.08 -23.73 12.82
C ASP A 370 7.39 -25.05 13.21
N GLU A 371 6.24 -24.99 13.92
CA GLU A 371 5.45 -26.15 14.33
C GLU A 371 4.37 -26.54 13.33
N GLY A 372 4.19 -25.75 12.24
CA GLY A 372 3.21 -25.96 11.20
C GLY A 372 2.29 -24.77 10.98
N LEU A 373 1.18 -25.01 10.27
CA LEU A 373 0.19 -24.00 9.94
C LEU A 373 -0.91 -23.94 10.99
N VAL A 374 -1.19 -22.75 11.50
CA VAL A 374 -2.28 -22.47 12.46
C VAL A 374 -3.33 -21.60 11.79
N ASP A 375 -4.59 -22.03 11.87
CA ASP A 375 -5.74 -21.35 11.26
C ASP A 375 -6.59 -20.66 12.35
N HIS A 376 -6.50 -19.32 12.39
CA HIS A 376 -7.25 -18.50 13.33
C HIS A 376 -8.50 -17.95 12.66
N GLN A 377 -9.67 -18.37 13.14
CA GLN A 377 -10.99 -17.92 12.67
C GLN A 377 -11.37 -16.55 13.30
N CYS A 378 -10.46 -15.57 13.19
CA CYS A 378 -10.66 -14.22 13.69
C CYS A 378 -9.82 -13.22 12.90
N GLY A 379 -10.14 -11.92 13.01
CA GLY A 379 -9.35 -10.86 12.43
C GLY A 379 -7.99 -10.66 13.12
N TYR A 380 -7.05 -10.04 12.42
CA TYR A 380 -5.69 -9.87 12.92
C TYR A 380 -5.60 -8.99 14.19
N ALA A 381 -6.42 -7.94 14.27
CA ALA A 381 -6.49 -7.09 15.46
C ALA A 381 -6.90 -7.88 16.72
N GLU A 382 -7.90 -8.77 16.58
CA GLU A 382 -8.35 -9.65 17.67
C GLU A 382 -7.27 -10.66 18.06
N LEU A 383 -6.57 -11.26 17.09
CA LEU A 383 -5.46 -12.18 17.35
C LEU A 383 -4.35 -11.49 18.14
N ARG A 384 -3.97 -10.27 17.76
CA ARG A 384 -2.95 -9.46 18.49
C ARG A 384 -3.38 -9.19 19.93
N GLN A 385 -4.63 -8.79 20.14
CA GLN A 385 -5.14 -8.51 21.48
C GLN A 385 -5.05 -9.75 22.36
N ARG A 386 -5.50 -10.92 21.89
CA ARG A 386 -5.42 -12.18 22.63
C ARG A 386 -3.98 -12.51 23.03
N ARG A 387 -3.01 -12.34 22.12
CA ARG A 387 -1.58 -12.59 22.42
C ARG A 387 -1.02 -11.65 23.48
N THR A 388 -1.42 -10.38 23.42
CA THR A 388 -1.00 -9.39 24.42
C THR A 388 -1.54 -9.73 25.81
N GLU A 389 -2.80 -10.17 25.90
CA GLU A 389 -3.42 -10.60 27.13
C GLU A 389 -2.76 -11.87 27.70
N GLU A 390 -2.49 -12.87 26.85
CA GLU A 390 -1.78 -14.10 27.25
C GLU A 390 -0.35 -13.80 27.76
N SER A 391 0.39 -12.93 27.07
CA SER A 391 1.73 -12.53 27.47
C SER A 391 1.73 -11.77 28.80
N ALA A 392 0.72 -10.91 29.04
CA ALA A 392 0.56 -10.17 30.29
C ALA A 392 0.27 -11.10 31.47
N VAL A 393 -0.50 -12.16 31.26
CA VAL A 393 -0.80 -13.19 32.28
C VAL A 393 0.45 -13.98 32.64
N LEU A 394 1.30 -14.31 31.66
CA LEU A 394 2.56 -15.06 31.89
C LEU A 394 3.64 -14.23 32.60
N VAL A 395 3.64 -12.92 32.45
CA VAL A 395 4.62 -12.01 33.11
C VAL A 395 4.14 -11.62 34.52
N GLY A 396 2.83 -11.73 34.79
CA GLY A 396 2.22 -11.41 36.09
C GLY A 396 2.09 -12.61 37.06
N ALA A 397 2.49 -13.81 36.64
CA ALA A 397 2.55 -15.05 37.43
C ALA A 397 4.02 -15.39 37.77
#